data_7747d0254c2a06ffc547f8b38c0dfbfd
#
_entry.id   7747d0254c2a06ffc547f8b38c0dfbfd
#
_cell.length_a   1.000
_cell.length_b   1.000
_cell.length_c   1.000
_cell.angle_alpha   90.00
_cell.angle_beta   90.00
_cell.angle_gamma   90.00
#
_symmetry.space_group_name_H-M   'P 1'
#
loop_
_entity.id
_entity.type
_entity.pdbx_description
1 polymer ?
#
loop_
_entity_poly.entity_id
_entity_poly.type
_entity_poly.pdbx_seq_one_letter_code
_entity_poly.pdbx_strand_id
1 'polypeptide(L)'
;WDFKNVNTKEYTHGYHNYPAMMIPQIARKLLNEYRPEGHFGLLFDPYMGSGTSLVEASVQGIDSIGTDINPLACLIAEVKTTRYDANRLKEFLQFLTERLETYDPRLQGEYCYDHITKADYWYSAENLAKLRFLTDLIDAHADRSFVNFFRLALSEVIRESSYTRNGEFKRYRIAPSKISKFDVDPFKLFIRKVQRNLGGLSAYSTVAHPGRTVVSNFNTIDGIPQQIFKGRKADMIITSPPYGDSKTTVAYGQFSRWTNEWFQFENAQKIDSLLMGGQLKTE
;
A
#
# COMPACT_ATOMS: atom_id res chain seq x y z
N TRP A 1 27.30 -4.79 4.18
CA TRP A 1 25.90 -4.52 3.85
C TRP A 1 25.35 -5.51 2.80
N ASP A 2 25.77 -6.77 2.88
CA ASP A 2 25.22 -7.83 2.05
C ASP A 2 24.11 -8.55 2.85
N PHE A 3 22.87 -8.36 2.41
CA PHE A 3 21.68 -8.94 3.01
C PHE A 3 21.12 -10.08 2.15
N LYS A 4 21.98 -10.86 1.48
CA LYS A 4 21.54 -12.04 0.72
C LYS A 4 20.86 -13.05 1.65
N ASN A 5 19.79 -13.65 1.17
CA ASN A 5 19.04 -14.72 1.85
C ASN A 5 18.34 -14.31 3.18
N VAL A 6 18.18 -13.03 3.47
CA VAL A 6 17.37 -12.59 4.62
C VAL A 6 15.89 -12.58 4.31
N ASN A 7 15.05 -12.79 5.33
CA ASN A 7 13.61 -12.63 5.20
C ASN A 7 13.25 -11.14 5.16
N THR A 8 12.86 -10.63 4.00
CA THR A 8 12.43 -9.24 3.82
C THR A 8 10.93 -9.02 4.09
N LYS A 9 10.20 -10.08 4.53
CA LYS A 9 8.75 -10.06 4.76
C LYS A 9 8.39 -10.25 6.24
N GLU A 10 9.34 -10.06 7.15
CA GLU A 10 9.09 -10.10 8.59
C GLU A 10 8.02 -9.07 8.99
N TYR A 11 7.29 -9.36 10.07
CA TYR A 11 6.22 -8.50 10.56
C TYR A 11 5.21 -8.15 9.46
N THR A 12 4.96 -6.86 9.26
CA THR A 12 4.02 -6.32 8.29
C THR A 12 4.63 -5.99 6.93
N HIS A 13 5.96 -6.20 6.74
CA HIS A 13 6.62 -5.86 5.47
C HIS A 13 6.09 -6.61 4.26
N GLY A 14 5.53 -7.81 4.47
CA GLY A 14 4.93 -8.63 3.42
C GLY A 14 3.51 -8.24 3.00
N TYR A 15 2.91 -7.18 3.56
CA TYR A 15 1.50 -6.84 3.32
C TYR A 15 1.19 -6.42 1.89
N HIS A 16 2.14 -5.83 1.20
CA HIS A 16 1.92 -5.31 -0.15
C HIS A 16 3.21 -5.31 -0.98
N ASN A 17 3.08 -5.61 -2.27
CA ASN A 17 4.18 -5.55 -3.24
C ASN A 17 4.28 -4.14 -3.86
N TYR A 18 4.78 -3.18 -3.09
CA TYR A 18 5.01 -1.83 -3.58
C TYR A 18 6.37 -1.75 -4.30
N PRO A 19 6.53 -0.92 -5.37
CA PRO A 19 7.80 -0.83 -6.11
C PRO A 19 8.94 -0.29 -5.26
N ALA A 20 10.16 -0.77 -5.53
CA ALA A 20 11.42 -0.26 -4.98
C ALA A 20 11.41 -0.04 -3.46
N MET A 21 10.86 -0.99 -2.72
CA MET A 21 10.87 -0.94 -1.25
C MET A 21 12.31 -1.06 -0.72
N MET A 22 12.64 -0.23 0.29
CA MET A 22 13.86 -0.41 1.07
C MET A 22 13.87 -1.81 1.72
N ILE A 23 15.02 -2.45 1.78
CA ILE A 23 15.19 -3.71 2.52
C ILE A 23 15.05 -3.42 4.02
N PRO A 24 14.17 -4.10 4.77
CA PRO A 24 13.95 -3.83 6.19
C PRO A 24 15.22 -3.84 7.03
N GLN A 25 16.13 -4.77 6.74
CA GLN A 25 17.40 -4.91 7.45
C GLN A 25 18.33 -3.69 7.27
N ILE A 26 18.19 -2.94 6.16
CA ILE A 26 18.92 -1.68 5.97
C ILE A 26 18.41 -0.64 6.97
N ALA A 27 17.09 -0.42 7.02
CA ALA A 27 16.50 0.53 7.96
C ALA A 27 16.81 0.15 9.41
N ARG A 28 16.68 -1.15 9.76
CA ARG A 28 17.03 -1.70 11.08
C ARG A 28 18.48 -1.42 11.45
N LYS A 29 19.41 -1.66 10.52
CA LYS A 29 20.85 -1.42 10.74
C LYS A 29 21.14 0.07 10.94
N LEU A 30 20.56 0.95 10.11
CA LEU A 30 20.72 2.39 10.24
C LEU A 30 20.19 2.90 11.60
N LEU A 31 19.02 2.44 12.02
CA LEU A 31 18.45 2.77 13.33
C LEU A 31 19.39 2.33 14.48
N ASN A 32 19.99 1.15 14.40
CA ASN A 32 20.86 0.63 15.44
C ASN A 32 22.24 1.34 15.49
N GLU A 33 22.79 1.68 14.33
CA GLU A 33 24.17 2.24 14.26
C GLU A 33 24.22 3.76 14.43
N TYR A 34 23.18 4.47 13.99
CA TYR A 34 23.22 5.93 13.88
C TYR A 34 22.20 6.65 14.78
N ARG A 35 21.45 5.91 15.60
CA ARG A 35 20.55 6.57 16.52
C ARG A 35 21.37 7.41 17.53
N PRO A 36 20.94 8.65 17.86
CA PRO A 36 21.60 9.48 18.85
C PRO A 36 21.68 8.79 20.22
N GLU A 37 22.76 9.05 20.96
CA GLU A 37 22.88 8.62 22.36
C GLU A 37 21.86 9.36 23.25
N GLY A 38 21.35 8.66 24.26
CA GLY A 38 20.37 9.22 25.18
C GLY A 38 18.92 9.00 24.72
N HIS A 39 18.09 10.03 24.79
CA HIS A 39 16.69 9.95 24.40
C HIS A 39 16.53 10.06 22.89
N PHE A 40 16.21 8.94 22.23
CA PHE A 40 15.84 8.92 20.83
C PHE A 40 14.31 8.90 20.72
N GLY A 41 13.72 10.01 20.27
CA GLY A 41 12.30 10.20 20.35
C GLY A 41 11.54 10.14 19.04
N LEU A 42 12.12 10.57 17.90
CA LEU A 42 11.39 10.74 16.66
C LEU A 42 12.22 10.49 15.40
N LEU A 43 11.80 9.51 14.61
CA LEU A 43 12.26 9.31 13.22
C LEU A 43 11.39 10.11 12.26
N PHE A 44 11.99 10.70 11.22
CA PHE A 44 11.27 11.26 10.07
C PHE A 44 11.70 10.62 8.76
N ASP A 45 10.73 10.22 7.94
CA ASP A 45 10.96 9.75 6.57
C ASP A 45 10.15 10.59 5.58
N PRO A 46 10.77 11.58 4.90
CA PRO A 46 10.07 12.48 3.96
C PRO A 46 9.66 11.82 2.63
N TYR A 47 10.14 10.62 2.32
CA TYR A 47 9.79 9.83 1.13
C TYR A 47 9.55 8.38 1.53
N MET A 48 8.61 8.17 2.47
CA MET A 48 8.44 6.90 3.17
C MET A 48 8.05 5.72 2.28
N GLY A 49 7.49 5.98 1.09
CA GLY A 49 6.98 4.92 0.22
C GLY A 49 6.05 3.97 0.97
N SER A 50 6.38 2.69 0.97
CA SER A 50 5.63 1.68 1.71
C SER A 50 5.89 1.64 3.23
N GLY A 51 6.59 2.63 3.80
CA GLY A 51 6.79 2.78 5.24
C GLY A 51 7.76 1.78 5.87
N THR A 52 8.77 1.29 5.16
CA THR A 52 9.73 0.32 5.72
C THR A 52 10.49 0.88 6.93
N SER A 53 10.99 2.11 6.84
CA SER A 53 11.65 2.83 7.94
C SER A 53 10.75 3.00 9.16
N LEU A 54 9.45 3.28 8.92
CA LEU A 54 8.45 3.48 9.96
C LEU A 54 8.12 2.18 10.71
N VAL A 55 8.01 1.06 10.00
CA VAL A 55 7.79 -0.27 10.63
C VAL A 55 8.98 -0.64 11.50
N GLU A 56 10.22 -0.48 11.00
CA GLU A 56 11.42 -0.78 11.77
C GLU A 56 11.58 0.13 12.99
N ALA A 57 11.24 1.41 12.87
CA ALA A 57 11.20 2.32 14.01
C ALA A 57 10.16 1.87 15.04
N SER A 58 8.94 1.56 14.59
CA SER A 58 7.87 1.11 15.47
C SER A 58 8.23 -0.17 16.22
N VAL A 59 8.84 -1.16 15.54
CA VAL A 59 9.30 -2.41 16.18
C VAL A 59 10.33 -2.15 17.27
N GLN A 60 11.13 -1.10 17.15
CA GLN A 60 12.14 -0.69 18.16
C GLN A 60 11.60 0.28 19.21
N GLY A 61 10.28 0.54 19.23
CA GLY A 61 9.67 1.47 20.20
C GLY A 61 9.92 2.95 19.90
N ILE A 62 10.32 3.29 18.67
CA ILE A 62 10.66 4.64 18.25
C ILE A 62 9.46 5.26 17.54
N ASP A 63 9.05 6.44 17.99
CA ASP A 63 8.03 7.22 17.29
C ASP A 63 8.51 7.63 15.91
N SER A 64 7.60 7.69 14.95
CA SER A 64 7.97 8.02 13.58
C SER A 64 6.91 8.87 12.87
N ILE A 65 7.39 9.70 11.95
CA ILE A 65 6.56 10.46 11.01
C ILE A 65 7.03 10.11 9.60
N GLY A 66 6.09 9.82 8.72
CA GLY A 66 6.37 9.60 7.31
C GLY A 66 5.46 10.42 6.41
N THR A 67 6.02 10.91 5.30
CA THR A 67 5.26 11.61 4.27
C THR A 67 5.47 10.96 2.91
N ASP A 68 4.44 10.95 2.10
CA ASP A 68 4.50 10.57 0.69
C ASP A 68 3.38 11.28 -0.08
N ILE A 69 3.62 11.61 -1.34
CA ILE A 69 2.60 12.21 -2.20
C ILE A 69 1.61 11.18 -2.76
N ASN A 70 1.98 9.89 -2.78
CA ASN A 70 1.16 8.82 -3.32
C ASN A 70 0.19 8.29 -2.25
N PRO A 71 -1.14 8.46 -2.42
CA PRO A 71 -2.12 7.98 -1.43
C PRO A 71 -2.03 6.47 -1.16
N LEU A 72 -1.71 5.66 -2.16
CA LEU A 72 -1.50 4.22 -1.95
C LEU A 72 -0.30 3.96 -1.02
N ALA A 73 0.80 4.70 -1.17
CA ALA A 73 1.93 4.58 -0.26
C ALA A 73 1.53 4.90 1.18
N CYS A 74 0.75 5.97 1.37
CA CYS A 74 0.21 6.34 2.68
C CYS A 74 -0.67 5.24 3.27
N LEU A 75 -1.60 4.68 2.49
CA LEU A 75 -2.44 3.55 2.92
C LEU A 75 -1.59 2.35 3.35
N ILE A 76 -0.57 1.99 2.58
CA ILE A 76 0.33 0.88 2.89
C ILE A 76 1.07 1.14 4.21
N ALA A 77 1.68 2.32 4.35
CA ALA A 77 2.47 2.69 5.53
C ALA A 77 1.60 2.73 6.80
N GLU A 78 0.42 3.34 6.71
CA GLU A 78 -0.55 3.39 7.81
C GLU A 78 -0.95 1.99 8.28
N VAL A 79 -1.38 1.13 7.36
CA VAL A 79 -1.84 -0.22 7.72
C VAL A 79 -0.70 -1.07 8.28
N LYS A 80 0.52 -0.94 7.76
CA LYS A 80 1.69 -1.68 8.24
C LYS A 80 2.12 -1.29 9.64
N THR A 81 1.85 -0.07 10.06
CA THR A 81 2.26 0.47 11.38
C THR A 81 1.11 0.53 12.38
N THR A 82 -0.10 0.16 11.96
CA THR A 82 -1.28 0.11 12.84
C THR A 82 -1.41 -1.26 13.50
N ARG A 83 -1.73 -1.25 14.79
CA ARG A 83 -2.15 -2.45 15.52
C ARG A 83 -3.64 -2.70 15.32
N TYR A 84 -3.96 -3.93 14.99
CA TYR A 84 -5.33 -4.38 14.83
C TYR A 84 -5.66 -5.50 15.79
N ASP A 85 -6.91 -5.60 16.19
CA ASP A 85 -7.45 -6.77 16.86
C ASP A 85 -7.61 -7.91 15.84
N ALA A 86 -6.76 -8.92 15.96
CA ALA A 86 -6.75 -10.05 15.04
C ALA A 86 -8.06 -10.86 15.05
N ASN A 87 -8.77 -10.90 16.18
CA ASN A 87 -10.03 -11.64 16.27
C ASN A 87 -11.13 -10.92 15.50
N ARG A 88 -11.27 -9.60 15.67
CA ARG A 88 -12.22 -8.80 14.89
C ARG A 88 -11.95 -8.88 13.39
N LEU A 89 -10.68 -8.89 12.97
CA LEU A 89 -10.34 -9.06 11.56
C LEU A 89 -10.71 -10.44 11.03
N LYS A 90 -10.52 -11.51 11.81
CA LYS A 90 -10.90 -12.87 11.43
C LYS A 90 -12.41 -13.04 11.34
N GLU A 91 -13.14 -12.50 12.30
CA GLU A 91 -14.62 -12.50 12.28
C GLU A 91 -15.15 -11.77 11.04
N PHE A 92 -14.58 -10.61 10.72
CA PHE A 92 -14.99 -9.89 9.52
C PHE A 92 -14.57 -10.60 8.22
N LEU A 93 -13.42 -11.25 8.18
CA LEU A 93 -13.03 -12.08 7.03
C LEU A 93 -13.99 -13.26 6.84
N GLN A 94 -14.43 -13.90 7.93
CA GLN A 94 -15.43 -14.97 7.87
C GLN A 94 -16.75 -14.43 7.29
N PHE A 95 -17.25 -13.32 7.82
CA PHE A 95 -18.44 -12.64 7.28
C PHE A 95 -18.32 -12.36 5.78
N LEU A 96 -17.19 -11.79 5.35
CA LEU A 96 -16.96 -11.53 3.92
C LEU A 96 -16.97 -12.84 3.12
N THR A 97 -16.29 -13.89 3.60
CA THR A 97 -16.23 -15.18 2.89
C THR A 97 -17.62 -15.75 2.65
N GLU A 98 -18.48 -15.77 3.68
CA GLU A 98 -19.86 -16.24 3.59
C GLU A 98 -20.67 -15.40 2.58
N ARG A 99 -20.48 -14.08 2.56
CA ARG A 99 -21.15 -13.19 1.59
C ARG A 99 -20.65 -13.39 0.16
N LEU A 100 -19.37 -13.66 -0.03
CA LEU A 100 -18.80 -13.93 -1.36
C LEU A 100 -19.31 -15.26 -1.96
N GLU A 101 -19.62 -16.26 -1.14
CA GLU A 101 -20.21 -17.53 -1.59
C GLU A 101 -21.64 -17.37 -2.12
N THR A 102 -22.35 -16.33 -1.64
CA THR A 102 -23.71 -15.99 -2.09
C THR A 102 -23.76 -15.02 -3.26
N TYR A 103 -22.62 -14.66 -3.84
CA TYR A 103 -22.59 -13.75 -4.97
C TYR A 103 -23.31 -14.28 -6.19
N ASP A 104 -24.31 -13.53 -6.67
CA ASP A 104 -25.00 -13.81 -7.93
C ASP A 104 -24.84 -12.59 -8.86
N PRO A 105 -24.15 -12.74 -10.00
CA PRO A 105 -23.94 -11.64 -10.95
C PRO A 105 -25.26 -11.07 -11.52
N ARG A 106 -26.32 -11.87 -11.54
CA ARG A 106 -27.66 -11.44 -12.04
C ARG A 106 -28.36 -10.46 -11.12
N LEU A 107 -27.95 -10.44 -9.84
CA LEU A 107 -28.52 -9.53 -8.82
C LEU A 107 -27.70 -8.24 -8.70
N GLN A 108 -26.62 -8.11 -9.45
CA GLN A 108 -25.81 -6.89 -9.43
C GLN A 108 -26.43 -5.85 -10.35
N GLY A 109 -26.56 -4.61 -9.84
CA GLY A 109 -26.99 -3.47 -10.63
C GLY A 109 -25.96 -3.07 -11.70
N GLU A 110 -26.38 -2.23 -12.63
CA GLU A 110 -25.42 -1.57 -13.53
C GLU A 110 -24.57 -0.56 -12.76
N TYR A 111 -23.25 -0.63 -12.98
CA TYR A 111 -22.29 0.28 -12.36
C TYR A 111 -21.57 1.09 -13.44
N CYS A 112 -21.39 2.38 -13.14
CA CYS A 112 -20.54 3.26 -13.93
C CYS A 112 -19.12 3.25 -13.37
N TYR A 113 -18.14 2.99 -14.25
CA TYR A 113 -16.71 2.97 -13.94
C TYR A 113 -15.96 4.16 -14.55
N ASP A 114 -16.63 5.30 -14.80
CA ASP A 114 -16.06 6.48 -15.48
C ASP A 114 -14.86 7.07 -14.73
N HIS A 115 -14.78 6.83 -13.42
CA HIS A 115 -13.64 7.21 -12.60
C HIS A 115 -12.39 6.35 -12.85
N ILE A 116 -12.51 5.23 -13.58
CA ILE A 116 -11.40 4.34 -13.92
C ILE A 116 -11.04 4.51 -15.40
N THR A 117 -9.84 4.98 -15.66
CA THR A 117 -9.36 5.24 -17.03
C THR A 117 -9.41 3.99 -17.89
N LYS A 118 -10.31 3.95 -18.89
CA LYS A 118 -10.47 2.82 -19.82
C LYS A 118 -10.72 1.49 -19.13
N ALA A 119 -11.69 1.45 -18.19
CA ALA A 119 -12.00 0.27 -17.39
C ALA A 119 -12.18 -0.99 -18.26
N ASP A 120 -12.99 -0.93 -19.31
CA ASP A 120 -13.27 -2.06 -20.22
C ASP A 120 -12.05 -2.56 -21.01
N TYR A 121 -11.08 -1.70 -21.21
CA TYR A 121 -9.83 -2.08 -21.85
C TYR A 121 -8.93 -2.89 -20.89
N TRP A 122 -8.98 -2.58 -19.58
CA TRP A 122 -8.06 -3.12 -18.59
C TRP A 122 -8.64 -4.27 -17.78
N TYR A 123 -9.95 -4.46 -17.76
CA TYR A 123 -10.61 -5.49 -16.96
C TYR A 123 -11.66 -6.23 -17.78
N SER A 124 -12.01 -7.45 -17.35
CA SER A 124 -13.25 -8.09 -17.77
C SER A 124 -14.44 -7.49 -17.00
N ALA A 125 -15.62 -7.50 -17.61
CA ALA A 125 -16.84 -7.07 -16.94
C ALA A 125 -17.10 -7.88 -15.65
N GLU A 126 -16.79 -9.18 -15.66
CA GLU A 126 -16.90 -10.04 -14.47
C GLU A 126 -16.00 -9.59 -13.34
N ASN A 127 -14.71 -9.31 -13.63
CA ASN A 127 -13.79 -8.85 -12.60
C ASN A 127 -14.16 -7.48 -12.05
N LEU A 128 -14.64 -6.55 -12.89
CA LEU A 128 -15.15 -5.27 -12.44
C LEU A 128 -16.33 -5.44 -11.48
N ALA A 129 -17.30 -6.29 -11.82
CA ALA A 129 -18.45 -6.55 -10.97
C ALA A 129 -18.05 -7.19 -9.62
N LYS A 130 -17.16 -8.18 -9.63
CA LYS A 130 -16.63 -8.81 -8.41
C LYS A 130 -15.85 -7.83 -7.53
N LEU A 131 -15.00 -7.00 -8.11
CA LEU A 131 -14.25 -5.98 -7.39
C LEU A 131 -15.19 -4.94 -6.76
N ARG A 132 -16.23 -4.53 -7.49
CA ARG A 132 -17.24 -3.60 -6.97
C ARG A 132 -17.99 -4.19 -5.80
N PHE A 133 -18.47 -5.43 -5.92
CA PHE A 133 -19.16 -6.13 -4.85
C PHE A 133 -18.31 -6.23 -3.58
N LEU A 134 -17.02 -6.58 -3.72
CA LEU A 134 -16.06 -6.58 -2.61
C LEU A 134 -15.91 -5.21 -1.97
N THR A 135 -15.79 -4.17 -2.79
CA THR A 135 -15.64 -2.80 -2.29
C THR A 135 -16.85 -2.38 -1.49
N ASP A 136 -18.05 -2.61 -2.03
CA ASP A 136 -19.31 -2.25 -1.38
C ASP A 136 -19.51 -3.01 -0.05
N LEU A 137 -19.17 -4.30 0.00
CA LEU A 137 -19.21 -5.07 1.24
C LEU A 137 -18.26 -4.53 2.30
N ILE A 138 -17.03 -4.21 1.91
CA ILE A 138 -16.03 -3.68 2.83
C ILE A 138 -16.48 -2.30 3.34
N ASP A 139 -16.90 -1.41 2.45
CA ASP A 139 -17.24 -0.03 2.80
C ASP A 139 -18.55 0.07 3.61
N ALA A 140 -19.50 -0.85 3.38
CA ALA A 140 -20.76 -0.87 4.11
C ALA A 140 -20.67 -1.51 5.50
N HIS A 141 -19.77 -2.47 5.70
CA HIS A 141 -19.79 -3.33 6.89
C HIS A 141 -18.51 -3.30 7.72
N ALA A 142 -17.36 -2.87 7.16
CA ALA A 142 -16.14 -2.79 7.96
C ALA A 142 -16.20 -1.63 8.95
N ASP A 143 -15.75 -1.89 10.17
CA ASP A 143 -15.55 -0.86 11.17
C ASP A 143 -14.41 0.09 10.75
N ARG A 144 -14.57 1.37 11.05
CA ARG A 144 -13.58 2.41 10.72
C ARG A 144 -12.18 2.12 11.27
N SER A 145 -12.09 1.39 12.39
CA SER A 145 -10.80 1.04 13.01
C SER A 145 -10.00 0.02 12.21
N PHE A 146 -10.62 -0.72 11.27
CA PHE A 146 -9.91 -1.74 10.48
C PHE A 146 -10.24 -1.78 8.99
N VAL A 147 -11.09 -0.90 8.49
CA VAL A 147 -11.46 -0.85 7.05
C VAL A 147 -10.24 -0.78 6.14
N ASN A 148 -9.22 0.00 6.52
CA ASN A 148 -7.99 0.16 5.75
C ASN A 148 -7.16 -1.13 5.65
N PHE A 149 -7.26 -2.05 6.61
CA PHE A 149 -6.62 -3.36 6.53
C PHE A 149 -7.15 -4.19 5.33
N PHE A 150 -8.47 -4.18 5.13
CA PHE A 150 -9.10 -4.88 4.02
C PHE A 150 -8.94 -4.12 2.69
N ARG A 151 -9.02 -2.80 2.71
CA ARG A 151 -8.74 -1.96 1.53
C ARG A 151 -7.30 -2.15 1.04
N LEU A 152 -6.33 -2.34 1.93
CA LEU A 152 -4.96 -2.65 1.54
C LEU A 152 -4.87 -3.98 0.80
N ALA A 153 -5.52 -5.03 1.26
CA ALA A 153 -5.57 -6.30 0.54
C ALA A 153 -6.27 -6.13 -0.83
N LEU A 154 -7.38 -5.41 -0.86
CA LEU A 154 -8.14 -5.11 -2.08
C LEU A 154 -7.29 -4.31 -3.10
N SER A 155 -6.41 -3.44 -2.68
CA SER A 155 -5.56 -2.64 -3.57
C SER A 155 -4.65 -3.50 -4.47
N GLU A 156 -4.09 -4.59 -3.95
CA GLU A 156 -3.36 -5.56 -4.77
C GLU A 156 -4.28 -6.34 -5.70
N VAL A 157 -5.48 -6.72 -5.21
CA VAL A 157 -6.46 -7.45 -6.01
C VAL A 157 -6.92 -6.63 -7.20
N ILE A 158 -7.21 -5.35 -7.02
CA ILE A 158 -7.56 -4.42 -8.10
C ILE A 158 -6.51 -4.48 -9.20
N ARG A 159 -5.23 -4.36 -8.87
CA ARG A 159 -4.17 -4.42 -9.87
C ARG A 159 -4.03 -5.82 -10.50
N GLU A 160 -4.01 -6.86 -9.70
CA GLU A 160 -3.77 -8.23 -10.17
C GLU A 160 -4.95 -8.80 -10.96
N SER A 161 -6.16 -8.27 -10.77
CA SER A 161 -7.37 -8.63 -11.54
C SER A 161 -7.49 -7.88 -12.86
N SER A 162 -6.61 -6.91 -13.12
CA SER A 162 -6.52 -6.22 -14.42
C SER A 162 -5.68 -6.99 -15.42
N TYR A 163 -5.85 -6.70 -16.70
CA TYR A 163 -4.99 -7.22 -17.78
C TYR A 163 -3.57 -6.62 -17.77
N THR A 164 -3.11 -6.11 -16.62
CA THR A 164 -1.74 -5.62 -16.46
C THR A 164 -0.76 -6.77 -16.23
N ARG A 165 0.44 -6.68 -16.79
CA ARG A 165 1.52 -7.64 -16.49
C ARG A 165 1.97 -7.45 -15.04
N ASN A 166 1.77 -8.46 -14.20
CA ASN A 166 2.03 -8.36 -12.75
C ASN A 166 3.52 -8.37 -12.38
N GLY A 167 4.41 -8.80 -13.26
CA GLY A 167 5.86 -8.77 -13.03
C GLY A 167 6.53 -7.41 -13.28
N GLU A 168 5.78 -6.39 -13.69
CA GLU A 168 6.30 -5.08 -14.06
C GLU A 168 5.63 -3.95 -13.27
N PHE A 169 6.37 -2.89 -12.97
CA PHE A 169 5.80 -1.74 -12.27
C PHE A 169 4.99 -0.82 -13.21
N LYS A 170 5.36 -0.76 -14.49
CA LYS A 170 4.62 -0.01 -15.52
C LYS A 170 3.33 -0.74 -15.91
N ARG A 171 2.39 0.01 -16.47
CA ARG A 171 1.11 -0.51 -16.96
C ARG A 171 1.27 -1.08 -18.38
N TYR A 172 1.83 -2.25 -18.48
CA TYR A 172 1.84 -2.99 -19.74
C TYR A 172 0.69 -3.99 -19.76
N ARG A 173 -0.14 -3.92 -20.79
CA ARG A 173 -1.22 -4.90 -20.99
C ARG A 173 -0.64 -6.25 -21.39
N ILE A 174 -1.23 -7.33 -20.94
CA ILE A 174 -0.95 -8.67 -21.45
C ILE A 174 -1.32 -8.76 -22.94
N ALA A 175 -0.62 -9.62 -23.68
CA ALA A 175 -0.90 -9.81 -25.10
C ALA A 175 -2.36 -10.28 -25.32
N PRO A 176 -3.05 -9.83 -26.40
CA PRO A 176 -4.42 -10.22 -26.67
C PRO A 176 -4.64 -11.74 -26.67
N SER A 177 -3.67 -12.51 -27.18
CA SER A 177 -3.70 -13.98 -27.18
C SER A 177 -3.66 -14.63 -25.79
N LYS A 178 -3.33 -13.87 -24.74
CA LYS A 178 -3.30 -14.34 -23.35
C LYS A 178 -4.56 -13.96 -22.57
N ILE A 179 -5.39 -13.06 -23.10
CA ILE A 179 -6.60 -12.58 -22.40
C ILE A 179 -7.61 -13.73 -22.23
N SER A 180 -7.80 -14.57 -23.23
CA SER A 180 -8.70 -15.74 -23.15
C SER A 180 -8.28 -16.78 -22.10
N LYS A 181 -7.02 -16.74 -21.66
CA LYS A 181 -6.44 -17.62 -20.63
C LYS A 181 -6.26 -16.89 -19.27
N PHE A 182 -6.70 -15.64 -19.20
CA PHE A 182 -6.59 -14.86 -17.98
C PHE A 182 -7.72 -15.27 -17.03
N ASP A 183 -7.36 -16.08 -16.04
CA ASP A 183 -8.28 -16.67 -15.07
C ASP A 183 -7.85 -16.20 -13.65
N VAL A 184 -8.12 -14.94 -13.36
CA VAL A 184 -7.91 -14.38 -12.01
C VAL A 184 -9.27 -14.14 -11.38
N ASP A 185 -9.57 -14.88 -10.32
CA ASP A 185 -10.76 -14.67 -9.50
C ASP A 185 -10.46 -13.67 -8.37
N PRO A 186 -11.07 -12.46 -8.39
CA PRO A 186 -10.86 -11.43 -7.37
C PRO A 186 -11.18 -11.90 -5.94
N PHE A 187 -12.20 -12.74 -5.76
CA PHE A 187 -12.63 -13.19 -4.43
C PHE A 187 -11.60 -14.12 -3.79
N LYS A 188 -11.17 -15.16 -4.53
CA LYS A 188 -10.14 -16.09 -4.06
C LYS A 188 -8.81 -15.36 -3.79
N LEU A 189 -8.46 -14.44 -4.68
CA LEU A 189 -7.26 -13.64 -4.53
C LEU A 189 -7.32 -12.77 -3.29
N PHE A 190 -8.45 -12.10 -3.04
CA PHE A 190 -8.66 -11.25 -1.87
C PHE A 190 -8.53 -12.02 -0.56
N ILE A 191 -9.23 -13.15 -0.41
CA ILE A 191 -9.15 -13.99 0.79
C ILE A 191 -7.69 -14.37 1.08
N ARG A 192 -6.96 -14.82 0.07
CA ARG A 192 -5.54 -15.18 0.19
C ARG A 192 -4.66 -14.01 0.65
N LYS A 193 -4.90 -12.79 0.12
CA LYS A 193 -4.16 -11.58 0.52
C LYS A 193 -4.44 -11.21 1.96
N VAL A 194 -5.70 -11.23 2.39
CA VAL A 194 -6.09 -10.97 3.78
C VAL A 194 -5.46 -11.99 4.73
N GLN A 195 -5.50 -13.28 4.40
CA GLN A 195 -4.89 -14.35 5.20
C GLN A 195 -3.37 -14.17 5.35
N ARG A 196 -2.68 -13.79 4.27
CA ARG A 196 -1.25 -13.44 4.32
C ARG A 196 -1.00 -12.28 5.29
N ASN A 197 -1.81 -11.23 5.22
CA ASN A 197 -1.67 -10.05 6.06
C ASN A 197 -1.95 -10.36 7.54
N LEU A 198 -2.92 -11.21 7.84
CA LEU A 198 -3.17 -11.72 9.20
C LEU A 198 -1.95 -12.46 9.77
N GLY A 199 -1.24 -13.23 8.95
CA GLY A 199 0.02 -13.87 9.35
C GLY A 199 1.09 -12.86 9.78
N GLY A 200 1.30 -11.81 9.00
CA GLY A 200 2.23 -10.73 9.34
C GLY A 200 1.81 -9.92 10.58
N LEU A 201 0.50 -9.71 10.77
CA LEU A 201 -0.05 -9.07 11.96
C LEU A 201 0.28 -9.85 13.23
N SER A 202 0.17 -11.17 13.18
CA SER A 202 0.49 -12.02 14.33
C SER A 202 1.90 -11.78 14.83
N ALA A 203 2.89 -11.71 13.94
CA ALA A 203 4.27 -11.40 14.30
C ALA A 203 4.44 -9.97 14.84
N TYR A 204 3.80 -8.98 14.22
CA TYR A 204 3.87 -7.59 14.68
C TYR A 204 3.21 -7.38 16.04
N SER A 205 2.16 -8.13 16.33
CA SER A 205 1.44 -8.05 17.62
C SER A 205 2.29 -8.51 18.82
N THR A 206 3.38 -9.25 18.60
CA THR A 206 4.31 -9.66 19.69
C THR A 206 5.20 -8.53 20.17
N VAL A 207 5.30 -7.41 19.42
CA VAL A 207 6.06 -6.24 19.84
C VAL A 207 5.41 -5.59 21.06
N ALA A 208 6.10 -5.60 22.21
CA ALA A 208 5.52 -5.19 23.48
C ALA A 208 5.14 -3.68 23.50
N HIS A 209 6.07 -2.83 23.05
CA HIS A 209 5.93 -1.37 23.10
C HIS A 209 6.26 -0.75 21.74
N PRO A 210 5.37 -0.84 20.73
CA PRO A 210 5.63 -0.26 19.44
C PRO A 210 5.62 1.26 19.52
N GLY A 211 6.55 1.91 18.78
CA GLY A 211 6.55 3.35 18.58
C GLY A 211 5.29 3.81 17.83
N ARG A 212 4.85 5.02 18.11
CA ARG A 212 3.72 5.65 17.42
C ARG A 212 4.15 6.13 16.04
N THR A 213 3.33 5.85 15.03
CA THR A 213 3.58 6.32 13.67
C THR A 213 2.51 7.34 13.25
N VAL A 214 2.96 8.40 12.60
CA VAL A 214 2.10 9.37 11.92
C VAL A 214 2.42 9.33 10.44
N VAL A 215 1.41 9.05 9.62
CA VAL A 215 1.49 9.04 8.16
C VAL A 215 0.74 10.25 7.62
N SER A 216 1.34 10.96 6.66
CA SER A 216 0.70 12.11 6.03
C SER A 216 0.87 12.07 4.51
N ASN A 217 -0.23 12.25 3.77
CA ASN A 217 -0.18 12.49 2.34
C ASN A 217 0.26 13.96 2.13
N PHE A 218 1.52 14.15 1.79
CA PHE A 218 2.11 15.47 1.69
C PHE A 218 3.28 15.49 0.70
N ASN A 219 3.36 16.57 -0.08
CA ASN A 219 4.46 16.82 -1.00
C ASN A 219 5.58 17.59 -0.30
N THR A 220 6.70 16.96 -0.03
CA THR A 220 7.84 17.59 0.66
C THR A 220 8.56 18.67 -0.14
N ILE A 221 8.24 18.86 -1.44
CA ILE A 221 8.68 20.02 -2.21
C ILE A 221 8.06 21.32 -1.64
N ASP A 222 6.85 21.22 -1.09
CA ASP A 222 6.13 22.35 -0.49
C ASP A 222 6.61 22.68 0.96
N GLY A 223 7.65 21.99 1.42
CA GLY A 223 8.25 22.18 2.74
C GLY A 223 8.08 20.99 3.66
N ILE A 224 8.01 21.24 4.98
CA ILE A 224 7.78 20.25 6.01
C ILE A 224 6.45 20.55 6.71
N PRO A 225 5.52 19.60 6.81
CA PRO A 225 4.21 19.83 7.42
C PRO A 225 4.32 19.94 8.95
N GLN A 226 4.66 21.12 9.46
CA GLN A 226 4.97 21.38 10.87
C GLN A 226 3.87 20.90 11.84
N GLN A 227 2.61 20.94 11.41
CA GLN A 227 1.46 20.55 12.22
C GLN A 227 1.50 19.07 12.65
N ILE A 228 2.09 18.19 11.84
CA ILE A 228 2.18 16.76 12.22
C ILE A 228 3.29 16.49 13.22
N PHE A 229 4.27 17.38 13.32
CA PHE A 229 5.35 17.27 14.31
C PHE A 229 4.90 17.71 15.71
N LYS A 230 3.82 18.49 15.85
CA LYS A 230 3.29 18.96 17.13
C LYS A 230 4.37 19.63 18.02
N GLY A 231 5.23 20.43 17.40
CA GLY A 231 6.33 21.11 18.08
C GLY A 231 7.57 20.25 18.38
N ARG A 232 7.55 18.96 18.07
CA ARG A 232 8.74 18.08 18.18
C ARG A 232 9.70 18.33 17.01
N LYS A 233 10.96 17.96 17.21
CA LYS A 233 11.95 17.89 16.14
C LYS A 233 12.29 16.41 15.87
N ALA A 234 12.60 16.07 14.63
CA ALA A 234 13.15 14.77 14.34
C ALA A 234 14.57 14.66 14.88
N ASP A 235 14.86 13.54 15.55
CA ASP A 235 16.19 13.21 16.02
C ASP A 235 17.00 12.52 14.94
N MET A 236 16.33 11.86 14.01
CA MET A 236 16.93 11.14 12.89
C MET A 236 16.05 11.20 11.65
N ILE A 237 16.68 11.26 10.49
CA ILE A 237 16.04 11.11 9.18
C ILE A 237 16.59 9.86 8.50
N ILE A 238 15.73 8.92 8.17
CA ILE A 238 16.04 7.78 7.30
C ILE A 238 15.09 7.83 6.13
N THR A 239 15.62 7.90 4.92
CA THR A 239 14.80 7.97 3.72
C THR A 239 15.46 7.32 2.54
N SER A 240 14.65 6.90 1.58
CA SER A 240 15.06 6.42 0.27
C SER A 240 14.49 7.36 -0.80
N PRO A 241 15.19 8.47 -1.10
CA PRO A 241 14.67 9.45 -2.06
C PRO A 241 14.53 8.80 -3.44
N PRO A 242 13.58 9.24 -4.26
CA PRO A 242 13.44 8.74 -5.61
C PRO A 242 14.72 9.02 -6.41
N TYR A 243 15.14 8.03 -7.22
CA TYR A 243 16.34 8.14 -8.05
C TYR A 243 16.10 9.20 -9.16
N GLY A 244 16.78 10.33 -9.06
CA GLY A 244 16.37 11.62 -9.62
C GLY A 244 16.54 11.86 -11.09
N ASP A 245 17.20 10.99 -11.91
CA ASP A 245 17.60 11.40 -13.25
C ASP A 245 17.08 10.49 -14.37
N SER A 246 16.36 9.45 -14.09
CA SER A 246 16.17 8.46 -15.12
C SER A 246 14.75 8.42 -15.68
N LYS A 247 14.66 8.59 -16.98
CA LYS A 247 13.54 8.13 -17.81
C LYS A 247 13.19 6.65 -17.56
N THR A 248 14.02 5.95 -16.78
CA THR A 248 13.89 4.54 -16.38
C THR A 248 13.43 4.36 -14.93
N THR A 249 13.20 5.45 -14.20
CA THR A 249 12.78 5.44 -12.80
C THR A 249 11.52 4.62 -12.59
N VAL A 250 11.40 4.02 -11.43
CA VAL A 250 10.24 3.23 -11.03
C VAL A 250 8.96 4.04 -11.21
N ALA A 251 8.06 3.53 -12.02
CA ALA A 251 6.81 4.21 -12.35
C ALA A 251 5.77 4.02 -11.23
N TYR A 252 6.03 4.65 -10.06
CA TYR A 252 5.18 4.54 -8.88
C TYR A 252 3.72 4.92 -9.14
N GLY A 253 3.51 6.01 -9.87
CA GLY A 253 2.19 6.48 -10.23
C GLY A 253 1.45 5.49 -11.15
N GLN A 254 2.15 4.89 -12.13
CA GLN A 254 1.56 3.85 -12.99
C GLN A 254 1.23 2.59 -12.20
N PHE A 255 2.05 2.22 -11.23
CA PHE A 255 1.79 1.08 -10.37
C PHE A 255 0.53 1.28 -9.55
N SER A 256 0.37 2.43 -8.92
CA SER A 256 -0.73 2.76 -8.00
C SER A 256 -2.01 3.23 -8.71
N ARG A 257 -1.95 3.47 -10.03
CA ARG A 257 -3.02 4.11 -10.79
C ARG A 257 -4.39 3.47 -10.57
N TRP A 258 -4.48 2.14 -10.73
CA TRP A 258 -5.75 1.44 -10.60
C TRP A 258 -6.35 1.57 -9.20
N THR A 259 -5.55 1.43 -8.17
CA THR A 259 -5.98 1.59 -6.78
C THR A 259 -6.40 3.02 -6.48
N ASN A 260 -5.59 3.99 -6.90
CA ASN A 260 -5.89 5.40 -6.66
C ASN A 260 -7.19 5.84 -7.35
N GLU A 261 -7.43 5.38 -8.58
CA GLU A 261 -8.69 5.64 -9.30
C GLU A 261 -9.85 4.88 -8.66
N TRP A 262 -9.66 3.62 -8.30
CA TRP A 262 -10.70 2.79 -7.69
C TRP A 262 -11.23 3.37 -6.38
N PHE A 263 -10.33 3.78 -5.50
CA PHE A 263 -10.69 4.42 -4.24
C PHE A 263 -10.98 5.91 -4.36
N GLN A 264 -10.95 6.45 -5.58
CA GLN A 264 -11.19 7.86 -5.88
C GLN A 264 -10.36 8.81 -5.02
N PHE A 265 -9.09 8.45 -4.78
CA PHE A 265 -8.17 9.31 -4.06
C PHE A 265 -7.97 10.63 -4.81
N GLU A 266 -7.75 11.70 -4.05
CA GLU A 266 -7.49 13.02 -4.63
C GLU A 266 -6.33 12.97 -5.62
N ASN A 267 -6.49 13.64 -6.75
CA ASN A 267 -5.50 13.68 -7.84
C ASN A 267 -5.10 12.31 -8.42
N ALA A 268 -5.89 11.24 -8.23
CA ALA A 268 -5.57 9.88 -8.67
C ALA A 268 -5.04 9.80 -10.11
N GLN A 269 -5.59 10.60 -11.02
CA GLN A 269 -5.17 10.65 -12.43
C GLN A 269 -3.91 11.50 -12.67
N LYS A 270 -3.57 12.42 -11.78
CA LYS A 270 -2.45 13.35 -11.92
C LYS A 270 -1.19 12.90 -11.15
N ILE A 271 -1.30 11.92 -10.26
CA ILE A 271 -0.17 11.45 -9.42
C ILE A 271 1.04 11.08 -10.29
N ASP A 272 0.84 10.43 -11.44
CA ASP A 272 1.93 10.10 -12.36
C ASP A 272 2.76 11.33 -12.78
N SER A 273 2.12 12.47 -12.99
CA SER A 273 2.79 13.71 -13.42
C SER A 273 3.43 14.48 -12.26
N LEU A 274 2.97 14.23 -11.05
CA LEU A 274 3.50 14.86 -9.83
C LEU A 274 4.69 14.10 -9.24
N LEU A 275 4.78 12.80 -9.49
CA LEU A 275 5.88 11.96 -9.03
C LEU A 275 7.12 12.15 -9.93
N MET A 276 8.29 12.12 -9.34
CA MET A 276 9.57 12.16 -10.08
C MET A 276 9.61 11.01 -11.09
N GLY A 277 9.94 11.33 -12.35
CA GLY A 277 9.92 10.37 -13.46
C GLY A 277 8.57 10.21 -14.17
N GLY A 278 7.52 10.90 -13.74
CA GLY A 278 6.17 10.84 -14.35
C GLY A 278 6.02 11.60 -15.66
N GLN A 279 6.85 12.61 -15.93
CA GLN A 279 6.83 13.41 -17.16
C GLN A 279 8.19 13.43 -17.86
N LEU A 280 8.16 13.40 -19.19
CA LEU A 280 9.28 13.88 -19.99
C LEU A 280 9.39 15.40 -19.74
N LYS A 281 10.52 15.88 -19.20
CA LYS A 281 10.83 17.31 -19.26
C LYS A 281 10.93 17.67 -20.74
N THR A 282 9.98 18.43 -21.25
CA THR A 282 10.17 19.19 -22.50
C THR A 282 11.16 20.27 -22.17
N GLU A 283 12.32 20.27 -22.84
CA GLU A 283 13.25 21.38 -22.86
C GLU A 283 12.59 22.64 -23.43
#